data_c760bd4e8c2aec1bbab32a29fb9f7564
#
_entry.id   c760bd4e8c2aec1bbab32a29fb9f7564
#
_cell.length_a   1.000
_cell.length_b   1.000
_cell.length_c   1.000
_cell.angle_alpha   90.00
_cell.angle_beta   90.00
_cell.angle_gamma   90.00
#
_symmetry.space_group_name_H-M   'P 1'
#
loop_
_entity.id
_entity.type
_entity.pdbx_description
1 polymer ?
#
loop_
_entity_poly.entity_id
_entity_poly.type
_entity_poly.pdbx_seq_one_letter_code
_entity_poly.pdbx_strand_id
1 'polypeptide(L)'
;MSNIESVLNETRVFSPAAEFVNQANVSGMESYQALCAAADKDYTGYWAELAREHIIWKKPFTQSLDESNAPFYKWFEDGELNVSYNCLDKHLDTQPDKTALIFEADDGKVSRVSYRELHG
;
A
#
# COMPACT_ATOMS: atom_id res chain seq x y z
N MET A 1 41.83 0.67 26.14
CA MET A 1 40.40 0.81 26.39
C MET A 1 39.80 1.32 25.07
N SER A 2 39.09 0.46 24.36
CA SER A 2 38.42 0.89 23.13
C SER A 2 37.19 1.71 23.50
N ASN A 3 37.18 2.96 23.10
CA ASN A 3 35.96 3.79 23.18
C ASN A 3 34.89 3.17 22.32
N ILE A 4 33.81 2.70 22.93
CA ILE A 4 32.57 2.40 22.20
C ILE A 4 31.95 3.75 21.92
N GLU A 5 32.26 4.34 20.76
CA GLU A 5 31.53 5.50 20.27
C GLU A 5 30.15 5.01 19.84
N SER A 6 29.14 5.47 20.55
CA SER A 6 27.75 5.26 20.14
C SER A 6 27.53 6.00 18.82
N VAL A 7 27.24 5.27 17.74
CA VAL A 7 26.90 5.84 16.41
C VAL A 7 25.45 6.34 16.45
N LEU A 8 25.16 7.29 17.34
CA LEU A 8 23.83 7.88 17.49
C LEU A 8 23.47 8.84 16.36
N ASN A 9 24.47 9.30 15.59
CA ASN A 9 24.27 10.20 14.45
C ASN A 9 24.82 9.54 13.18
N GLU A 10 24.00 8.75 12.49
CA GLU A 10 24.34 8.21 11.17
C GLU A 10 24.15 9.30 10.11
N THR A 11 25.23 9.68 9.45
CA THR A 11 25.24 10.72 8.39
C THR A 11 25.41 10.14 6.99
N ARG A 12 25.66 8.84 6.87
CA ARG A 12 25.83 8.19 5.56
C ARG A 12 24.48 8.10 4.84
N VAL A 13 24.49 8.42 3.55
CA VAL A 13 23.34 8.28 2.67
C VAL A 13 23.62 7.15 1.68
N PHE A 14 22.73 6.18 1.63
CA PHE A 14 22.84 5.04 0.72
C PHE A 14 21.82 5.22 -0.42
N SER A 15 22.33 5.52 -1.61
CA SER A 15 21.45 5.63 -2.80
C SER A 15 20.99 4.25 -3.24
N PRO A 16 19.70 4.08 -3.61
CA PRO A 16 19.21 2.82 -4.17
C PRO A 16 19.85 2.55 -5.54
N ALA A 17 19.93 1.27 -5.93
CA ALA A 17 20.42 0.90 -7.26
C ALA A 17 19.51 1.50 -8.34
N ALA A 18 20.12 1.99 -9.43
CA ALA A 18 19.38 2.63 -10.52
C ALA A 18 18.32 1.70 -11.15
N GLU A 19 18.63 0.42 -11.29
CA GLU A 19 17.70 -0.58 -11.81
C GLU A 19 16.45 -0.70 -10.91
N PHE A 20 16.63 -0.73 -9.59
CA PHE A 20 15.51 -0.74 -8.65
C PHE A 20 14.64 0.51 -8.77
N VAL A 21 15.26 1.69 -8.87
CA VAL A 21 14.52 2.95 -9.03
C VAL A 21 13.71 2.96 -10.33
N ASN A 22 14.31 2.50 -11.44
CA ASN A 22 13.65 2.50 -12.74
C ASN A 22 12.46 1.53 -12.83
N GLN A 23 12.46 0.45 -12.02
CA GLN A 23 11.39 -0.54 -11.98
C GLN A 23 10.34 -0.25 -10.88
N ALA A 24 10.57 0.75 -10.04
CA ALA A 24 9.64 1.11 -8.99
C ALA A 24 8.36 1.74 -9.55
N ASN A 25 7.21 1.44 -8.93
CA ASN A 25 5.92 2.04 -9.29
C ASN A 25 5.92 3.57 -9.17
N VAL A 26 6.66 4.09 -8.18
CA VAL A 26 6.98 5.52 -8.05
C VAL A 26 8.48 5.65 -8.27
N SER A 27 8.87 6.08 -9.47
CA SER A 27 10.27 6.14 -9.89
C SER A 27 10.91 7.47 -9.49
N GLY A 28 11.82 7.38 -8.51
CA GLY A 28 12.63 8.49 -8.05
C GLY A 28 11.92 9.50 -7.14
N MET A 29 12.73 10.40 -6.58
CA MET A 29 12.26 11.36 -5.59
C MET A 29 11.33 12.43 -6.18
N GLU A 30 11.53 12.81 -7.43
CA GLU A 30 10.68 13.81 -8.11
C GLU A 30 9.24 13.32 -8.24
N SER A 31 9.05 12.06 -8.68
CA SER A 31 7.71 11.45 -8.77
C SER A 31 7.04 11.34 -7.41
N TYR A 32 7.79 10.99 -6.36
CA TYR A 32 7.29 10.96 -5.00
C TYR A 32 6.86 12.34 -4.51
N GLN A 33 7.69 13.36 -4.72
CA GLN A 33 7.37 14.75 -4.33
C GLN A 33 6.14 15.29 -5.07
N ALA A 34 5.96 14.90 -6.34
CA ALA A 34 4.77 15.28 -7.10
C ALA A 34 3.48 14.69 -6.49
N LEU A 35 3.51 13.43 -6.04
CA LEU A 35 2.39 12.81 -5.32
C LEU A 35 2.10 13.52 -3.99
N CYS A 36 3.15 13.85 -3.21
CA CYS A 36 2.99 14.60 -1.97
C CYS A 36 2.34 15.98 -2.23
N ALA A 37 2.82 16.71 -3.23
CA ALA A 37 2.28 18.02 -3.59
C ALA A 37 0.81 17.94 -4.07
N ALA A 38 0.43 16.87 -4.78
CA ALA A 38 -0.95 16.63 -5.17
C ALA A 38 -1.85 16.39 -3.95
N ALA A 39 -1.38 15.58 -2.99
CA ALA A 39 -2.09 15.32 -1.75
C ALA A 39 -2.21 16.58 -0.88
N ASP A 40 -1.16 17.40 -0.79
CA ASP A 40 -1.17 18.66 -0.03
C ASP A 40 -2.13 19.69 -0.64
N LYS A 41 -2.27 19.69 -1.96
CA LYS A 41 -3.15 20.63 -2.69
C LYS A 41 -4.64 20.33 -2.47
N ASP A 42 -5.01 19.07 -2.48
CA ASP A 42 -6.38 18.59 -2.27
C ASP A 42 -6.35 17.22 -1.59
N TYR A 43 -6.17 17.25 -0.27
CA TYR A 43 -6.03 16.04 0.54
C TYR A 43 -7.21 15.08 0.39
N THR A 44 -8.42 15.60 0.53
CA THR A 44 -9.64 14.80 0.48
C THR A 44 -9.91 14.24 -0.91
N GLY A 45 -9.73 15.05 -1.95
CA GLY A 45 -9.86 14.63 -3.35
C GLY A 45 -8.82 13.60 -3.75
N TYR A 46 -7.56 13.79 -3.36
CA TYR A 46 -6.47 12.84 -3.64
C TYR A 46 -6.79 11.42 -3.11
N TRP A 47 -7.20 11.31 -1.85
CA TRP A 47 -7.57 10.01 -1.28
C TRP A 47 -8.86 9.44 -1.85
N ALA A 48 -9.80 10.31 -2.24
CA ALA A 48 -11.01 9.89 -2.93
C ALA A 48 -10.73 9.26 -4.31
N GLU A 49 -9.83 9.85 -5.09
CA GLU A 49 -9.40 9.31 -6.38
C GLU A 49 -8.72 7.95 -6.23
N LEU A 50 -7.75 7.84 -5.33
CA LEU A 50 -7.08 6.58 -5.04
C LEU A 50 -8.06 5.48 -4.59
N ALA A 51 -9.02 5.84 -3.74
CA ALA A 51 -10.03 4.88 -3.27
C ALA A 51 -10.96 4.41 -4.40
N ARG A 52 -11.29 5.27 -5.37
CA ARG A 52 -12.09 4.88 -6.55
C ARG A 52 -11.29 4.05 -7.54
N GLU A 53 -10.00 4.35 -7.70
CA GLU A 53 -9.12 3.63 -8.63
C GLU A 53 -8.77 2.21 -8.14
N HIS A 54 -8.46 2.08 -6.85
CA HIS A 54 -7.89 0.83 -6.34
C HIS A 54 -8.88 -0.09 -5.64
N ILE A 55 -10.04 0.41 -5.23
CA ILE A 55 -11.04 -0.35 -4.50
C ILE A 55 -12.29 -0.55 -5.34
N ILE A 56 -12.76 -1.80 -5.41
CA ILE A 56 -14.05 -2.14 -6.01
C ILE A 56 -15.12 -1.98 -4.93
N TRP A 57 -15.97 -0.98 -5.12
CA TRP A 57 -17.07 -0.65 -4.23
C TRP A 57 -18.34 -1.37 -4.64
N LYS A 58 -19.04 -1.99 -3.69
CA LYS A 58 -20.40 -2.50 -3.88
C LYS A 58 -21.39 -1.33 -3.96
N LYS A 59 -21.19 -0.34 -3.08
CA LYS A 59 -21.87 0.95 -3.11
C LYS A 59 -20.81 2.04 -3.04
N PRO A 60 -20.65 2.86 -4.10
CA PRO A 60 -19.70 3.96 -4.07
C PRO A 60 -20.00 4.96 -2.93
N PHE A 61 -18.95 5.48 -2.31
CA PHE A 61 -19.10 6.54 -1.32
C PHE A 61 -19.41 7.89 -1.99
N THR A 62 -20.10 8.77 -1.29
CA THR A 62 -20.34 10.16 -1.69
C THR A 62 -19.54 11.15 -0.86
N GLN A 63 -19.27 10.82 0.40
CA GLN A 63 -18.45 11.62 1.32
C GLN A 63 -17.12 10.91 1.57
N SER A 64 -16.01 11.58 1.25
CA SER A 64 -14.67 11.00 1.43
C SER A 64 -14.20 11.06 2.87
N LEU A 65 -14.36 12.20 3.55
CA LEU A 65 -13.92 12.44 4.91
C LEU A 65 -15.00 13.20 5.69
N ASP A 66 -15.31 12.74 6.89
CA ASP A 66 -16.09 13.46 7.90
C ASP A 66 -15.18 13.84 9.09
N GLU A 67 -15.02 15.14 9.30
CA GLU A 67 -14.24 15.75 10.37
C GLU A 67 -15.11 16.40 11.46
N SER A 68 -16.43 16.25 11.37
CA SER A 68 -17.39 16.94 12.26
C SER A 68 -17.21 16.58 13.74
N ASN A 69 -16.63 15.43 14.03
CA ASN A 69 -16.36 14.92 15.37
C ASN A 69 -14.86 14.72 15.65
N ALA A 70 -14.01 15.65 15.22
CA ALA A 70 -12.57 15.57 15.47
C ALA A 70 -12.26 15.37 16.96
N PRO A 71 -11.27 14.52 17.34
CA PRO A 71 -10.30 13.85 16.49
C PRO A 71 -10.76 12.48 15.96
N PHE A 72 -12.03 12.14 16.02
CA PHE A 72 -12.59 10.86 15.55
C PHE A 72 -13.03 11.00 14.09
N TYR A 73 -12.07 10.95 13.18
CA TYR A 73 -12.29 11.07 11.74
C TYR A 73 -12.92 9.81 11.16
N LYS A 74 -13.82 9.99 10.17
CA LYS A 74 -14.44 8.89 9.45
C LYS A 74 -14.20 9.02 7.96
N TRP A 75 -13.70 7.95 7.35
CA TRP A 75 -13.42 7.89 5.93
C TRP A 75 -14.42 6.98 5.20
N PHE A 76 -14.98 7.48 4.10
CA PHE A 76 -15.84 6.71 3.21
C PHE A 76 -17.02 6.03 3.91
N GLU A 77 -17.58 6.65 4.94
CA GLU A 77 -18.55 6.03 5.85
C GLU A 77 -19.83 5.54 5.16
N ASP A 78 -20.26 6.20 4.09
CA ASP A 78 -21.46 5.86 3.32
C ASP A 78 -21.21 4.88 2.17
N GLY A 79 -19.94 4.47 1.95
CA GLY A 79 -19.56 3.44 0.99
C GLY A 79 -19.69 2.02 1.54
N GLU A 80 -19.91 1.03 0.64
CA GLU A 80 -19.91 -0.37 0.99
C GLU A 80 -18.94 -1.14 0.10
N LEU A 81 -18.13 -1.99 0.69
CA LEU A 81 -17.21 -2.87 -0.02
C LEU A 81 -17.15 -4.24 0.63
N ASN A 82 -16.66 -5.22 -0.13
CA ASN A 82 -16.25 -6.51 0.41
C ASN A 82 -14.72 -6.56 0.40
N VAL A 83 -14.12 -6.71 1.58
CA VAL A 83 -12.65 -6.76 1.75
C VAL A 83 -12.09 -8.02 1.10
N SER A 84 -12.71 -9.19 1.33
CA SER A 84 -12.29 -10.46 0.73
C SER A 84 -12.28 -10.37 -0.80
N TYR A 85 -13.36 -9.85 -1.40
CA TYR A 85 -13.43 -9.62 -2.83
C TYR A 85 -12.27 -8.75 -3.34
N ASN A 86 -12.00 -7.66 -2.66
CA ASN A 86 -10.91 -6.75 -3.04
C ASN A 86 -9.52 -7.34 -2.87
N CYS A 87 -9.32 -8.23 -1.89
CA CYS A 87 -8.03 -8.86 -1.63
C CYS A 87 -7.77 -10.12 -2.46
N LEU A 88 -8.80 -10.86 -2.84
CA LEU A 88 -8.69 -12.17 -3.47
C LEU A 88 -9.37 -12.22 -4.83
N ASP A 89 -10.70 -12.15 -4.86
CA ASP A 89 -11.51 -12.47 -6.02
C ASP A 89 -11.14 -11.63 -7.25
N LYS A 90 -10.96 -10.33 -7.09
CA LYS A 90 -10.62 -9.42 -8.20
C LYS A 90 -9.31 -9.77 -8.92
N HIS A 91 -8.44 -10.55 -8.30
CA HIS A 91 -7.16 -10.95 -8.86
C HIS A 91 -7.23 -12.24 -9.66
N LEU A 92 -8.31 -13.01 -9.55
CA LEU A 92 -8.46 -14.30 -10.23
C LEU A 92 -8.54 -14.16 -11.74
N ASP A 93 -9.12 -13.09 -12.25
CA ASP A 93 -9.26 -12.88 -13.69
C ASP A 93 -7.94 -12.51 -14.38
N THR A 94 -7.04 -11.83 -13.66
CA THR A 94 -5.82 -11.25 -14.24
C THR A 94 -4.54 -11.97 -13.82
N GLN A 95 -4.48 -12.52 -12.62
CA GLN A 95 -3.27 -13.12 -12.06
C GLN A 95 -3.54 -14.29 -11.09
N PRO A 96 -4.36 -15.30 -11.51
CA PRO A 96 -4.78 -16.39 -10.62
C PRO A 96 -3.63 -17.23 -10.07
N ASP A 97 -2.58 -17.41 -10.87
CA ASP A 97 -1.45 -18.27 -10.51
C ASP A 97 -0.28 -17.51 -9.87
N LYS A 98 -0.44 -16.19 -9.65
CA LYS A 98 0.54 -15.39 -8.90
C LYS A 98 0.53 -15.82 -7.43
N THR A 99 1.71 -15.93 -6.82
CA THR A 99 1.85 -16.22 -5.39
C THR A 99 1.19 -15.10 -4.57
N ALA A 100 0.14 -15.45 -3.85
CA ALA A 100 -0.57 -14.55 -2.94
C ALA A 100 0.02 -14.60 -1.53
N LEU A 101 0.54 -15.76 -1.11
CA LEU A 101 1.06 -15.97 0.23
C LEU A 101 2.33 -16.80 0.17
N ILE A 102 3.35 -16.38 0.93
CA ILE A 102 4.57 -17.15 1.19
C ILE A 102 4.62 -17.39 2.69
N PHE A 103 4.70 -18.65 3.07
CA PHE A 103 4.86 -19.06 4.46
C PHE A 103 6.17 -19.82 4.62
N GLU A 104 6.97 -19.42 5.60
CA GLU A 104 8.18 -20.12 6.00
C GLU A 104 8.00 -20.62 7.44
N ALA A 105 8.14 -21.93 7.62
CA ALA A 105 8.02 -22.59 8.91
C ALA A 105 9.34 -22.53 9.68
N ASP A 106 9.30 -22.79 11.00
CA ASP A 106 10.47 -22.77 11.87
C ASP A 106 11.56 -23.79 11.45
N ASP A 107 11.18 -24.85 10.75
CA ASP A 107 12.10 -25.84 10.17
C ASP A 107 12.72 -25.42 8.84
N GLY A 108 12.45 -24.19 8.38
CA GLY A 108 12.93 -23.63 7.13
C GLY A 108 12.17 -24.07 5.89
N LYS A 109 11.08 -24.85 6.02
CA LYS A 109 10.23 -25.18 4.89
C LYS A 109 9.43 -23.99 4.41
N VAL A 110 9.54 -23.71 3.12
CA VAL A 110 8.79 -22.63 2.46
C VAL A 110 7.64 -23.21 1.65
N SER A 111 6.43 -22.73 1.92
CA SER A 111 5.25 -22.99 1.09
C SER A 111 4.80 -21.71 0.38
N ARG A 112 4.25 -21.89 -0.83
CA ARG A 112 3.69 -20.79 -1.64
C ARG A 112 2.28 -21.17 -2.03
N VAL A 113 1.37 -20.21 -1.87
CA VAL A 113 -0.05 -20.37 -2.20
C VAL A 113 -0.41 -19.30 -3.23
N SER A 114 -0.95 -19.69 -4.36
CA SER A 114 -1.44 -18.77 -5.38
C SER A 114 -2.78 -18.14 -4.99
N TYR A 115 -3.20 -17.08 -5.72
CA TYR A 115 -4.54 -16.50 -5.52
C TYR A 115 -5.64 -17.54 -5.75
N ARG A 116 -5.51 -18.39 -6.77
CA ARG A 116 -6.46 -19.47 -7.06
C ARG A 116 -6.59 -20.45 -5.90
N GLU A 117 -5.46 -20.91 -5.37
CA GLU A 117 -5.45 -21.87 -4.24
C GLU A 117 -5.96 -21.22 -2.95
N LEU A 118 -5.72 -19.93 -2.76
CA LEU A 118 -6.19 -19.22 -1.55
C LEU A 118 -7.69 -18.90 -1.61
N HIS A 119 -8.23 -18.72 -2.81
CA HIS A 119 -9.67 -18.51 -3.01
C HIS A 119 -10.48 -19.81 -2.76
N GLY A 120 -9.90 -20.98 -2.99
CA GLY A 120 -10.47 -22.30 -2.67
C GLY A 120 -11.27 -22.90 -3.73
#